data_06655c8b8d557d4df2146c977a0efb7e
#
_entry.id   06655c8b8d557d4df2146c977a0efb7e
#
_cell.length_a   1.000
_cell.length_b   1.000
_cell.length_c   1.000
_cell.angle_alpha   90.00
_cell.angle_beta   90.00
_cell.angle_gamma   90.00
#
_symmetry.space_group_name_H-M   'P 1'
#
loop_
_entity.id
_entity.type
_entity.pdbx_description
1 polymer ?
#
loop_
_entity_poly.entity_id
_entity_poly.type
_entity_poly.pdbx_seq_one_letter_code
_entity_poly.pdbx_strand_id
1 'polypeptide(L)'
;MGAFLVRALFWICAFAGMMKKHKIALFFFCIIFCSACEKRPKLSYIEGYAQGTTYHITLQKPDTLTLGAISKAINQVISQIDAEMSLYRPDSEIMRINQAELHQPIQISDHMHDILTQSHFLHKQSSGYFDVTVGKIVAAYGFGGQGRQQESIDLPGPRESLQLKESINAESLVLGTQQKTLLKTYPVSIDLDAIAQGYTVDQLVQTLESMGVVIYLVELGGELRGSEYKIKEAHFTQHWSIGIEMPPDIKGDAKKIMISNSAVATSGHYRQRRKQGEKEWSHIINPLTAEPADMQTVSVTVVHRLASMADGWATALMAAPFVESQKIAEKNQLAAYWIIQRKQGDFEFFYTDRFLLFVK
;
A
#
# COMPACT_ATOMS: atom_id res chain seq x y z
N MET A 1 -12.10 8.26 -38.31
CA MET A 1 -13.52 8.28 -37.91
C MET A 1 -14.45 8.98 -38.91
N GLY A 2 -13.97 9.74 -39.88
CA GLY A 2 -14.81 10.44 -40.86
C GLY A 2 -15.31 9.62 -42.07
N ALA A 3 -14.63 8.54 -42.43
CA ALA A 3 -14.95 7.78 -43.67
C ALA A 3 -16.07 6.73 -43.49
N PHE A 4 -16.38 6.34 -42.26
CA PHE A 4 -17.44 5.34 -41.97
C PHE A 4 -18.84 5.98 -41.93
N LEU A 5 -18.95 7.22 -41.53
CA LEU A 5 -20.22 7.96 -41.45
C LEU A 5 -20.77 8.31 -42.85
N VAL A 6 -19.91 8.63 -43.81
CA VAL A 6 -20.32 9.03 -45.16
C VAL A 6 -20.87 7.81 -45.96
N ARG A 7 -20.32 6.61 -45.74
CA ARG A 7 -20.81 5.40 -46.40
C ARG A 7 -22.15 4.93 -45.82
N ALA A 8 -22.41 5.12 -44.56
CA ALA A 8 -23.69 4.77 -43.93
C ALA A 8 -24.84 5.69 -44.41
N LEU A 9 -24.56 6.98 -44.61
CA LEU A 9 -25.54 7.94 -45.14
C LEU A 9 -25.95 7.64 -46.59
N PHE A 10 -25.02 7.19 -47.43
CA PHE A 10 -25.31 6.91 -48.85
C PHE A 10 -26.19 5.70 -49.03
N TRP A 11 -26.10 4.66 -48.18
CA TRP A 11 -26.97 3.49 -48.18
C TRP A 11 -28.37 3.79 -47.62
N ILE A 12 -28.50 4.72 -46.71
CA ILE A 12 -29.78 5.13 -46.11
C ILE A 12 -30.61 5.93 -47.10
N CYS A 13 -30.01 6.79 -47.93
CA CYS A 13 -30.75 7.54 -48.95
C CYS A 13 -31.21 6.68 -50.13
N ALA A 14 -30.49 5.63 -50.50
CA ALA A 14 -30.91 4.70 -51.57
C ALA A 14 -32.12 3.82 -51.24
N PHE A 15 -32.39 3.60 -49.93
CA PHE A 15 -33.52 2.78 -49.46
C PHE A 15 -34.79 3.57 -49.13
N ALA A 16 -34.73 4.89 -49.10
CA ALA A 16 -35.85 5.77 -48.69
C ALA A 16 -36.94 5.91 -49.73
N GLY A 17 -36.75 5.42 -50.98
CA GLY A 17 -37.69 5.59 -52.09
C GLY A 17 -38.89 4.60 -52.10
N MET A 18 -38.93 3.58 -51.25
CA MET A 18 -39.84 2.47 -51.47
C MET A 18 -40.68 2.00 -50.29
N MET A 19 -40.91 2.79 -49.23
CA MET A 19 -41.68 2.22 -48.10
C MET A 19 -42.53 3.24 -47.33
N LYS A 20 -43.85 2.92 -47.34
CA LYS A 20 -44.99 3.63 -46.70
C LYS A 20 -44.83 3.76 -45.16
N LYS A 21 -45.35 4.86 -44.66
CA LYS A 21 -45.69 5.38 -43.28
C LYS A 21 -45.29 4.63 -42.00
N HIS A 22 -44.98 3.35 -42.02
CA HIS A 22 -44.59 2.59 -40.78
C HIS A 22 -43.10 2.61 -40.45
N LYS A 23 -42.25 3.20 -41.29
CA LYS A 23 -40.80 3.20 -41.12
C LYS A 23 -40.22 4.50 -40.55
N ILE A 24 -41.02 5.56 -40.45
CA ILE A 24 -40.61 6.80 -39.77
C ILE A 24 -40.48 6.56 -38.27
N ALA A 25 -41.37 5.72 -37.71
CA ALA A 25 -41.32 5.35 -36.28
C ALA A 25 -40.07 4.52 -35.94
N LEU A 26 -39.60 3.63 -36.84
CA LEU A 26 -38.40 2.81 -36.63
C LEU A 26 -37.12 3.62 -36.72
N PHE A 27 -37.10 4.67 -37.57
CA PHE A 27 -35.96 5.57 -37.70
C PHE A 27 -35.80 6.49 -36.47
N PHE A 28 -36.90 6.97 -35.91
CA PHE A 28 -36.88 7.70 -34.63
C PHE A 28 -36.51 6.81 -33.45
N PHE A 29 -36.89 5.52 -33.46
CA PHE A 29 -36.50 4.56 -32.42
C PHE A 29 -35.00 4.24 -32.44
N CYS A 30 -34.36 4.16 -33.62
CA CYS A 30 -32.90 3.98 -33.73
C CYS A 30 -32.10 5.20 -33.33
N ILE A 31 -32.62 6.42 -33.52
CA ILE A 31 -31.90 7.65 -33.11
C ILE A 31 -31.91 7.83 -31.58
N ILE A 32 -32.95 7.35 -30.90
CA ILE A 32 -33.04 7.41 -29.43
C ILE A 32 -32.05 6.42 -28.78
N PHE A 33 -31.70 5.31 -29.45
CA PHE A 33 -30.71 4.35 -28.94
C PHE A 33 -29.24 4.76 -29.12
N CYS A 34 -28.93 5.71 -30.00
CA CYS A 34 -27.55 6.18 -30.21
C CYS A 34 -27.13 7.31 -29.29
N SER A 35 -28.02 7.79 -28.42
CA SER A 35 -27.70 8.90 -27.48
C SER A 35 -27.39 8.47 -26.05
N ALA A 36 -27.24 7.18 -25.79
CA ALA A 36 -26.60 6.72 -24.56
C ALA A 36 -25.10 6.98 -24.63
N CYS A 37 -24.73 8.27 -24.64
CA CYS A 37 -23.36 8.68 -24.42
C CYS A 37 -23.03 8.27 -22.98
N GLU A 38 -22.29 7.18 -22.78
CA GLU A 38 -21.77 6.77 -21.48
C GLU A 38 -21.09 7.96 -20.83
N LYS A 39 -21.77 8.64 -19.94
CA LYS A 39 -21.17 9.67 -19.09
C LYS A 39 -20.21 8.95 -18.14
N ARG A 40 -18.96 8.85 -18.55
CA ARG A 40 -17.90 8.46 -17.60
C ARG A 40 -17.99 9.36 -16.39
N PRO A 41 -17.87 8.84 -15.15
CA PRO A 41 -17.91 9.67 -13.97
C PRO A 41 -16.80 10.72 -14.06
N LYS A 42 -17.12 11.94 -13.70
CA LYS A 42 -16.17 13.02 -13.61
C LYS A 42 -15.31 12.79 -12.36
N LEU A 43 -14.06 12.39 -12.57
CA LEU A 43 -13.10 12.22 -11.51
C LEU A 43 -12.49 13.57 -11.11
N SER A 44 -12.18 13.70 -9.84
CA SER A 44 -11.48 14.81 -9.22
C SER A 44 -10.19 14.29 -8.58
N TYR A 45 -9.21 15.18 -8.39
CA TYR A 45 -7.88 14.83 -7.91
C TYR A 45 -7.53 15.70 -6.71
N ILE A 46 -6.93 15.07 -5.70
CA ILE A 46 -6.33 15.72 -4.53
C ILE A 46 -4.93 15.14 -4.39
N GLU A 47 -3.95 15.99 -4.19
CA GLU A 47 -2.56 15.58 -4.02
C GLU A 47 -1.89 16.40 -2.92
N GLY A 48 -0.81 15.88 -2.35
CA GLY A 48 -0.04 16.57 -1.33
C GLY A 48 1.18 15.79 -0.90
N TYR A 49 1.74 16.16 0.25
CA TYR A 49 2.93 15.57 0.84
C TYR A 49 2.65 15.17 2.30
N ALA A 50 2.98 13.93 2.65
CA ALA A 50 2.80 13.38 3.99
C ALA A 50 3.80 12.24 4.24
N GLN A 51 4.18 12.03 5.50
CA GLN A 51 5.03 10.90 5.92
C GLN A 51 6.32 10.74 5.07
N GLY A 52 6.92 11.87 4.67
CA GLY A 52 8.15 11.88 3.88
C GLY A 52 7.98 11.55 2.39
N THR A 53 6.75 11.45 1.88
CA THR A 53 6.43 11.12 0.48
C THR A 53 5.23 11.90 -0.03
N THR A 54 4.86 11.70 -1.31
CA THR A 54 3.64 12.26 -1.91
C THR A 54 2.45 11.35 -1.69
N TYR A 55 1.24 11.93 -1.71
CA TYR A 55 -0.01 11.19 -1.82
C TYR A 55 -0.84 11.70 -2.99
N HIS A 56 -1.61 10.79 -3.61
CA HIS A 56 -2.49 11.08 -4.73
C HIS A 56 -3.84 10.39 -4.53
N ILE A 57 -4.91 11.16 -4.60
CA ILE A 57 -6.27 10.66 -4.43
C ILE A 57 -7.07 11.01 -5.67
N THR A 58 -7.52 9.99 -6.39
CA THR A 58 -8.49 10.11 -7.47
C THR A 58 -9.84 9.69 -6.94
N LEU A 59 -10.88 10.52 -7.11
CA LEU A 59 -12.20 10.22 -6.57
C LEU A 59 -13.33 10.77 -7.44
N GLN A 60 -14.50 10.15 -7.35
CA GLN A 60 -15.75 10.77 -7.79
C GLN A 60 -16.35 11.53 -6.63
N LYS A 61 -16.31 12.86 -6.72
CA LYS A 61 -16.85 13.75 -5.69
C LYS A 61 -18.38 13.66 -5.65
N PRO A 62 -19.00 13.41 -4.47
CA PRO A 62 -20.45 13.59 -4.30
C PRO A 62 -20.88 15.03 -4.59
N ASP A 63 -22.05 15.22 -5.19
CA ASP A 63 -22.55 16.58 -5.53
C ASP A 63 -22.80 17.44 -4.30
N THR A 64 -23.06 16.81 -3.15
CA THR A 64 -23.30 17.47 -1.86
C THR A 64 -22.05 18.02 -1.20
N LEU A 65 -20.86 17.66 -1.68
CA LEU A 65 -19.57 18.02 -1.08
C LEU A 65 -18.74 18.93 -1.99
N THR A 66 -17.89 19.74 -1.39
CA THR A 66 -16.81 20.46 -2.08
C THR A 66 -15.50 19.69 -1.98
N LEU A 67 -14.61 19.85 -2.96
CA LEU A 67 -13.25 19.28 -2.85
C LEU A 67 -12.50 19.83 -1.64
N GLY A 68 -12.71 21.09 -1.28
CA GLY A 68 -12.10 21.70 -0.11
C GLY A 68 -12.51 21.02 1.20
N ALA A 69 -13.79 20.60 1.33
CA ALA A 69 -14.26 19.86 2.51
C ALA A 69 -13.60 18.48 2.60
N ILE A 70 -13.48 17.77 1.47
CA ILE A 70 -12.81 16.47 1.41
C ILE A 70 -11.32 16.62 1.72
N SER A 71 -10.63 17.57 1.09
CA SER A 71 -9.20 17.84 1.33
C SER A 71 -8.93 18.20 2.79
N LYS A 72 -9.81 18.97 3.44
CA LYS A 72 -9.70 19.29 4.87
C LYS A 72 -9.79 18.03 5.73
N ALA A 73 -10.72 17.13 5.45
CA ALA A 73 -10.86 15.86 6.19
C ALA A 73 -9.64 14.96 6.01
N ILE A 74 -9.12 14.84 4.78
CA ILE A 74 -7.89 14.11 4.46
C ILE A 74 -6.71 14.66 5.28
N ASN A 75 -6.50 15.99 5.28
CA ASN A 75 -5.40 16.60 6.01
C ASN A 75 -5.53 16.42 7.53
N GLN A 76 -6.74 16.37 8.06
CA GLN A 76 -6.99 16.07 9.47
C GLN A 76 -6.55 14.65 9.84
N VAL A 77 -6.90 13.64 9.03
CA VAL A 77 -6.47 12.25 9.23
C VAL A 77 -4.96 12.14 9.15
N ILE A 78 -4.32 12.70 8.12
CA ILE A 78 -2.87 12.68 7.96
C ILE A 78 -2.19 13.31 9.18
N SER A 79 -2.66 14.48 9.63
CA SER A 79 -2.08 15.16 10.79
C SER A 79 -2.24 14.37 12.08
N GLN A 80 -3.37 13.67 12.24
CA GLN A 80 -3.62 12.83 13.41
C GLN A 80 -2.69 11.62 13.41
N ILE A 81 -2.60 10.87 12.30
CA ILE A 81 -1.70 9.72 12.19
C ILE A 81 -0.23 10.15 12.40
N ASP A 82 0.17 11.30 11.85
CA ASP A 82 1.52 11.83 12.06
C ASP A 82 1.80 12.15 13.53
N ALA A 83 0.83 12.75 14.23
CA ALA A 83 0.95 13.01 15.67
C ALA A 83 1.00 11.73 16.53
N GLU A 84 0.42 10.64 16.05
CA GLU A 84 0.41 9.37 16.78
C GLU A 84 1.63 8.48 16.44
N MET A 85 2.05 8.41 15.16
CA MET A 85 2.96 7.35 14.67
C MET A 85 4.32 7.86 14.18
N SER A 86 4.56 9.17 14.10
CA SER A 86 5.82 9.70 13.56
C SER A 86 6.99 9.52 14.54
N LEU A 87 8.04 8.85 14.11
CA LEU A 87 9.32 8.75 14.81
C LEU A 87 10.17 10.04 14.71
N TYR A 88 9.74 11.00 13.88
CA TYR A 88 10.43 12.28 13.65
C TYR A 88 9.89 13.42 14.52
N ARG A 89 8.71 13.22 15.12
CA ARG A 89 8.09 14.16 16.04
C ARG A 89 8.36 13.76 17.48
N PRO A 90 9.07 14.58 18.26
CA PRO A 90 9.41 14.25 19.65
C PRO A 90 8.18 14.17 20.58
N ASP A 91 7.08 14.84 20.18
CA ASP A 91 5.80 14.89 20.90
C ASP A 91 4.78 13.85 20.45
N SER A 92 5.16 12.95 19.54
CA SER A 92 4.26 11.91 19.04
C SER A 92 3.94 10.84 20.08
N GLU A 93 2.81 10.15 19.90
CA GLU A 93 2.41 9.07 20.78
C GLU A 93 3.42 7.90 20.77
N ILE A 94 3.91 7.50 19.60
CA ILE A 94 4.92 6.43 19.49
C ILE A 94 6.21 6.78 20.25
N MET A 95 6.66 8.04 20.22
CA MET A 95 7.82 8.47 20.98
C MET A 95 7.57 8.42 22.48
N ARG A 96 6.38 8.82 22.94
CA ARG A 96 5.96 8.67 24.35
C ARG A 96 5.96 7.20 24.77
N ILE A 97 5.43 6.29 23.91
CA ILE A 97 5.42 4.85 24.17
C ILE A 97 6.86 4.30 24.25
N ASN A 98 7.73 4.70 23.30
CA ASN A 98 9.12 4.22 23.27
C ASN A 98 9.90 4.63 24.54
N GLN A 99 9.62 5.81 25.09
CA GLN A 99 10.25 6.34 26.31
C GLN A 99 9.60 5.88 27.60
N ALA A 100 8.42 5.25 27.55
CA ALA A 100 7.66 4.88 28.75
C ALA A 100 8.38 3.81 29.57
N GLU A 101 8.19 3.88 30.90
CA GLU A 101 8.67 2.90 31.86
C GLU A 101 8.07 1.51 31.61
N LEU A 102 8.85 0.49 31.96
CA LEU A 102 8.39 -0.89 31.88
C LEU A 102 7.33 -1.18 32.93
N HIS A 103 6.45 -2.12 32.62
CA HIS A 103 5.42 -2.64 33.53
C HIS A 103 4.41 -1.58 34.01
N GLN A 104 4.32 -0.45 33.31
CA GLN A 104 3.29 0.57 33.53
C GLN A 104 2.30 0.60 32.37
N PRO A 105 0.99 0.47 32.62
CA PRO A 105 -0.02 0.58 31.57
C PRO A 105 -0.02 2.00 30.96
N ILE A 106 0.01 2.09 29.66
CA ILE A 106 0.02 3.35 28.88
C ILE A 106 -1.32 3.43 28.16
N GLN A 107 -2.06 4.52 28.33
CA GLN A 107 -3.22 4.80 27.47
C GLN A 107 -2.72 5.13 26.05
N ILE A 108 -3.33 4.46 25.07
CA ILE A 108 -2.99 4.62 23.65
C ILE A 108 -4.24 4.99 22.84
N SER A 109 -4.03 5.63 21.71
CA SER A 109 -5.08 6.00 20.75
C SER A 109 -5.73 4.78 20.12
N ASP A 110 -6.89 4.98 19.51
CA ASP A 110 -7.60 3.97 18.74
C ASP A 110 -6.76 3.44 17.59
N HIS A 111 -6.11 4.36 16.88
CA HIS A 111 -5.23 4.01 15.76
C HIS A 111 -3.99 3.22 16.22
N MET A 112 -3.35 3.63 17.33
CA MET A 112 -2.20 2.92 17.88
C MET A 112 -2.59 1.50 18.33
N HIS A 113 -3.74 1.33 18.98
CA HIS A 113 -4.24 0.00 19.39
C HIS A 113 -4.51 -0.88 18.16
N ASP A 114 -5.14 -0.34 17.12
CA ASP A 114 -5.51 -1.08 15.91
C ASP A 114 -4.26 -1.50 15.11
N ILE A 115 -3.32 -0.59 14.87
CA ILE A 115 -2.10 -0.91 14.13
C ILE A 115 -1.20 -1.91 14.88
N LEU A 116 -1.11 -1.83 16.22
CA LEU A 116 -0.39 -2.83 17.01
C LEU A 116 -1.08 -4.19 17.02
N THR A 117 -2.41 -4.23 16.99
CA THR A 117 -3.18 -5.47 16.84
C THR A 117 -2.89 -6.14 15.50
N GLN A 118 -2.88 -5.37 14.41
CA GLN A 118 -2.50 -5.86 13.08
C GLN A 118 -1.04 -6.32 13.04
N SER A 119 -0.15 -5.59 13.71
CA SER A 119 1.27 -5.93 13.82
C SER A 119 1.49 -7.27 14.55
N HIS A 120 0.79 -7.52 15.64
CA HIS A 120 0.83 -8.82 16.33
C HIS A 120 0.33 -9.97 15.44
N PHE A 121 -0.75 -9.74 14.69
CA PHE A 121 -1.24 -10.73 13.73
C PHE A 121 -0.17 -11.04 12.68
N LEU A 122 0.43 -10.01 12.06
CA LEU A 122 1.49 -10.15 11.05
C LEU A 122 2.71 -10.87 11.64
N HIS A 123 3.16 -10.49 12.83
CA HIS A 123 4.27 -11.16 13.53
C HIS A 123 4.03 -12.67 13.64
N LYS A 124 2.89 -13.05 14.16
CA LYS A 124 2.52 -14.47 14.37
C LYS A 124 2.40 -15.22 13.05
N GLN A 125 1.74 -14.66 12.06
CA GLN A 125 1.47 -15.34 10.79
C GLN A 125 2.71 -15.40 9.88
N SER A 126 3.62 -14.41 9.98
CA SER A 126 4.89 -14.40 9.26
C SER A 126 5.99 -15.23 9.94
N SER A 127 5.70 -15.91 11.05
CA SER A 127 6.69 -16.66 11.85
C SER A 127 7.83 -15.76 12.35
N GLY A 128 7.51 -14.51 12.72
CA GLY A 128 8.44 -13.54 13.28
C GLY A 128 9.22 -12.70 12.24
N TYR A 129 9.01 -12.89 10.93
CA TYR A 129 9.66 -12.06 9.92
C TYR A 129 9.07 -10.64 9.81
N PHE A 130 7.93 -10.40 10.40
CA PHE A 130 7.40 -9.06 10.67
C PHE A 130 7.47 -8.79 12.17
N ASP A 131 8.16 -7.73 12.59
CA ASP A 131 8.22 -7.33 13.99
C ASP A 131 8.41 -5.81 14.11
N VAL A 132 7.47 -5.15 14.76
CA VAL A 132 7.53 -3.69 14.96
C VAL A 132 8.48 -3.27 16.09
N THR A 133 9.06 -4.21 16.82
CA THR A 133 10.02 -3.90 17.91
C THR A 133 11.48 -3.78 17.43
N VAL A 134 11.67 -3.74 16.11
CA VAL A 134 12.99 -3.61 15.44
C VAL A 134 13.59 -2.19 15.51
N GLY A 135 12.96 -1.21 16.12
CA GLY A 135 13.36 0.20 16.04
C GLY A 135 14.80 0.49 16.43
N LYS A 136 15.36 -0.20 17.45
CA LYS A 136 16.78 -0.05 17.82
C LYS A 136 17.72 -0.52 16.72
N ILE A 137 17.36 -1.61 16.04
CA ILE A 137 18.19 -2.18 14.96
C ILE A 137 18.10 -1.31 13.71
N VAL A 138 16.90 -0.89 13.34
CA VAL A 138 16.67 0.03 12.22
C VAL A 138 17.54 1.28 12.40
N ALA A 139 17.56 1.86 13.62
CA ALA A 139 18.41 3.00 13.97
C ALA A 139 19.91 2.68 13.89
N ALA A 140 20.36 1.52 14.38
CA ALA A 140 21.77 1.11 14.35
C ALA A 140 22.30 0.91 12.91
N TYR A 141 21.44 0.51 11.98
CA TYR A 141 21.79 0.44 10.55
C TYR A 141 21.55 1.76 9.80
N GLY A 142 21.22 2.84 10.51
CA GLY A 142 21.13 4.20 9.98
C GLY A 142 19.82 4.53 9.28
N PHE A 143 18.74 3.85 9.63
CA PHE A 143 17.41 4.12 9.14
C PHE A 143 16.47 4.57 10.28
N GLY A 144 15.21 4.81 9.98
CA GLY A 144 14.24 5.31 10.97
C GLY A 144 14.52 6.74 11.42
N GLY A 145 13.75 7.23 12.40
CA GLY A 145 13.78 8.63 12.82
C GLY A 145 15.16 9.12 13.32
N GLN A 146 15.81 8.35 14.17
CA GLN A 146 17.13 8.73 14.73
C GLN A 146 18.30 8.32 13.82
N GLY A 147 18.20 7.21 13.09
CA GLY A 147 19.25 6.69 12.24
C GLY A 147 19.50 7.53 10.98
N ARG A 148 18.46 8.12 10.40
CA ARG A 148 18.60 8.97 9.19
C ARG A 148 19.40 10.25 9.40
N GLN A 149 19.56 10.71 10.63
CA GLN A 149 20.31 11.92 10.96
C GLN A 149 21.83 11.67 11.03
N GLN A 150 22.28 10.42 10.95
CA GLN A 150 23.69 10.06 11.03
C GLN A 150 24.34 10.14 9.63
N GLU A 151 25.35 10.98 9.48
CA GLU A 151 26.16 11.11 8.24
C GLU A 151 27.09 9.89 8.05
N SER A 152 27.65 9.36 9.14
CA SER A 152 28.48 8.14 9.16
C SER A 152 27.86 7.12 10.11
N ILE A 153 27.92 5.85 9.76
CA ILE A 153 27.37 4.75 10.57
C ILE A 153 28.50 3.77 10.87
N ASP A 154 28.75 3.56 12.15
CA ASP A 154 29.54 2.41 12.59
C ASP A 154 28.60 1.20 12.63
N LEU A 155 28.76 0.29 11.65
CA LEU A 155 27.95 -0.92 11.60
C LEU A 155 28.15 -1.75 12.87
N PRO A 156 27.05 -2.33 13.42
CA PRO A 156 27.14 -3.13 14.63
C PRO A 156 28.15 -4.26 14.50
N GLY A 157 29.04 -4.37 15.50
CA GLY A 157 29.91 -5.52 15.62
C GLY A 157 29.16 -6.78 16.09
N PRO A 158 29.78 -7.98 16.06
CA PRO A 158 29.11 -9.24 16.42
C PRO A 158 28.45 -9.24 17.81
N ARG A 159 29.09 -8.62 18.81
CA ARG A 159 28.55 -8.51 20.16
C ARG A 159 27.35 -7.57 20.22
N GLU A 160 27.42 -6.45 19.52
CA GLU A 160 26.34 -5.46 19.45
C GLU A 160 25.14 -6.02 18.69
N SER A 161 25.36 -6.75 17.59
CA SER A 161 24.29 -7.44 16.85
C SER A 161 23.53 -8.42 17.73
N LEU A 162 24.21 -9.15 18.63
CA LEU A 162 23.54 -10.03 19.61
C LEU A 162 22.68 -9.24 20.59
N GLN A 163 23.18 -8.12 21.12
CA GLN A 163 22.42 -7.25 22.02
C GLN A 163 21.19 -6.62 21.33
N LEU A 164 21.36 -6.22 20.07
CA LEU A 164 20.26 -5.72 19.26
C LEU A 164 19.20 -6.79 19.01
N LYS A 165 19.62 -8.03 18.73
CA LYS A 165 18.71 -9.15 18.59
C LYS A 165 17.88 -9.41 19.85
N GLU A 166 18.51 -9.34 21.03
CA GLU A 166 17.80 -9.47 22.30
C GLU A 166 16.78 -8.34 22.53
N SER A 167 16.94 -7.19 21.87
CA SER A 167 15.98 -6.06 21.96
C SER A 167 14.72 -6.22 21.11
N ILE A 168 14.59 -7.28 20.32
CA ILE A 168 13.39 -7.59 19.54
C ILE A 168 12.50 -8.54 20.34
N ASN A 169 11.26 -8.14 20.62
CA ASN A 169 10.30 -8.96 21.34
C ASN A 169 8.88 -8.42 21.19
N ALA A 170 8.18 -8.79 20.10
CA ALA A 170 6.80 -8.39 19.86
C ALA A 170 5.85 -8.82 20.99
N GLU A 171 6.07 -9.98 21.59
CA GLU A 171 5.25 -10.50 22.69
C GLU A 171 5.35 -9.65 23.99
N SER A 172 6.37 -8.77 24.06
CA SER A 172 6.52 -7.84 25.19
C SER A 172 5.53 -6.65 25.13
N LEU A 173 4.83 -6.48 24.03
CA LEU A 173 3.81 -5.46 23.81
C LEU A 173 2.43 -6.06 24.11
N VAL A 174 1.97 -5.95 25.37
CA VAL A 174 0.70 -6.53 25.81
C VAL A 174 -0.42 -5.49 25.65
N LEU A 175 -1.35 -5.74 24.75
CA LEU A 175 -2.52 -4.89 24.50
C LEU A 175 -3.65 -5.23 25.47
N GLY A 176 -4.24 -4.20 26.09
CA GLY A 176 -5.42 -4.35 26.92
C GLY A 176 -6.67 -4.60 26.08
N THR A 177 -7.48 -5.57 26.46
CA THR A 177 -8.68 -5.98 25.70
C THR A 177 -9.92 -5.13 25.96
N GLN A 178 -10.05 -4.56 27.15
CA GLN A 178 -11.22 -3.75 27.55
C GLN A 178 -10.93 -2.25 27.55
N GLN A 179 -9.70 -1.88 27.80
CA GLN A 179 -9.21 -0.49 27.75
C GLN A 179 -8.09 -0.43 26.72
N LYS A 180 -8.06 0.65 25.93
CA LYS A 180 -6.99 0.84 24.95
C LYS A 180 -5.69 1.22 25.65
N THR A 181 -5.07 0.22 26.24
CA THR A 181 -3.81 0.32 26.97
C THR A 181 -2.76 -0.58 26.34
N LEU A 182 -1.52 -0.16 26.47
CA LEU A 182 -0.34 -0.94 26.14
C LEU A 182 0.52 -1.10 27.39
N LEU A 183 0.96 -2.32 27.65
CA LEU A 183 1.96 -2.62 28.68
C LEU A 183 3.23 -3.12 27.99
N LYS A 184 4.34 -2.43 28.23
CA LYS A 184 5.67 -2.88 27.83
C LYS A 184 6.29 -3.71 28.91
N THR A 185 6.56 -4.98 28.66
CA THR A 185 7.21 -5.88 29.62
C THR A 185 8.72 -6.05 29.39
N TYR A 186 9.23 -5.51 28.28
CA TYR A 186 10.64 -5.54 27.89
C TYR A 186 11.07 -4.22 27.24
N PRO A 187 12.36 -3.82 27.31
CA PRO A 187 12.85 -2.54 26.79
C PRO A 187 13.01 -2.53 25.26
N VAL A 188 11.89 -2.71 24.55
CA VAL A 188 11.82 -2.64 23.08
C VAL A 188 11.65 -1.21 22.59
N SER A 189 11.97 -0.98 21.32
CA SER A 189 11.68 0.26 20.59
C SER A 189 10.77 -0.06 19.39
N ILE A 190 9.61 0.57 19.37
CA ILE A 190 8.61 0.38 18.32
C ILE A 190 8.98 1.25 17.12
N ASP A 191 8.93 0.66 15.94
CA ASP A 191 9.00 1.30 14.63
C ASP A 191 7.85 0.76 13.77
N LEU A 192 7.01 1.65 13.26
CA LEU A 192 5.83 1.32 12.47
C LEU A 192 6.00 1.61 10.98
N ASP A 193 7.19 2.01 10.51
CA ASP A 193 7.43 2.39 9.10
C ASP A 193 7.05 1.27 8.11
N ALA A 194 7.04 0.01 8.56
CA ALA A 194 6.70 -1.17 7.77
C ALA A 194 5.18 -1.41 7.55
N ILE A 195 4.31 -0.56 8.11
CA ILE A 195 2.84 -0.73 8.07
C ILE A 195 2.09 0.60 8.11
N ALA A 196 2.73 1.69 8.55
CA ALA A 196 2.06 2.96 8.83
C ALA A 196 1.55 3.65 7.56
N GLN A 197 2.25 3.52 6.43
CA GLN A 197 1.80 4.13 5.17
C GLN A 197 0.54 3.41 4.66
N GLY A 198 0.54 2.09 4.64
CA GLY A 198 -0.65 1.30 4.31
C GLY A 198 -1.81 1.56 5.27
N TYR A 199 -1.53 1.70 6.57
CA TYR A 199 -2.54 2.05 7.57
C TYR A 199 -3.16 3.43 7.30
N THR A 200 -2.33 4.41 6.95
CA THR A 200 -2.81 5.75 6.59
C THR A 200 -3.73 5.70 5.38
N VAL A 201 -3.38 4.95 4.33
CA VAL A 201 -4.24 4.74 3.16
C VAL A 201 -5.60 4.17 3.58
N ASP A 202 -5.63 3.19 4.48
CA ASP A 202 -6.89 2.61 4.97
C ASP A 202 -7.74 3.64 5.74
N GLN A 203 -7.14 4.50 6.58
CA GLN A 203 -7.84 5.56 7.31
C GLN A 203 -8.38 6.66 6.37
N LEU A 204 -7.62 7.01 5.33
CA LEU A 204 -8.08 7.93 4.27
C LEU A 204 -9.27 7.35 3.52
N VAL A 205 -9.23 6.06 3.18
CA VAL A 205 -10.35 5.37 2.53
C VAL A 205 -11.58 5.36 3.44
N GLN A 206 -11.43 5.00 4.72
CA GLN A 206 -12.54 5.01 5.67
C GLN A 206 -13.19 6.40 5.78
N THR A 207 -12.36 7.45 5.78
CA THR A 207 -12.83 8.84 5.80
C THR A 207 -13.61 9.18 4.53
N LEU A 208 -13.10 8.84 3.35
CA LEU A 208 -13.80 9.05 2.08
C LEU A 208 -15.14 8.32 2.04
N GLU A 209 -15.18 7.06 2.46
CA GLU A 209 -16.39 6.23 2.51
C GLU A 209 -17.44 6.83 3.48
N SER A 210 -17.01 7.31 4.66
CA SER A 210 -17.90 7.99 5.63
C SER A 210 -18.50 9.29 5.10
N MET A 211 -17.81 9.95 4.17
CA MET A 211 -18.29 11.14 3.45
C MET A 211 -19.15 10.80 2.22
N GLY A 212 -19.42 9.53 1.95
CA GLY A 212 -20.24 9.07 0.81
C GLY A 212 -19.49 9.03 -0.52
N VAL A 213 -18.15 9.07 -0.52
CA VAL A 213 -17.34 8.82 -1.71
C VAL A 213 -17.27 7.32 -1.96
N VAL A 214 -17.81 6.86 -3.10
CA VAL A 214 -17.90 5.43 -3.43
C VAL A 214 -16.91 4.98 -4.52
N ILE A 215 -16.38 5.93 -5.30
CA ILE A 215 -15.38 5.66 -6.34
C ILE A 215 -14.12 6.44 -5.97
N TYR A 216 -13.06 5.72 -5.69
CA TYR A 216 -11.77 6.30 -5.30
C TYR A 216 -10.61 5.37 -5.64
N LEU A 217 -9.45 5.97 -5.82
CA LEU A 217 -8.12 5.36 -5.74
C LEU A 217 -7.29 6.27 -4.84
N VAL A 218 -6.84 5.75 -3.72
CA VAL A 218 -5.96 6.44 -2.75
C VAL A 218 -4.58 5.83 -2.86
N GLU A 219 -3.57 6.65 -2.97
CA GLU A 219 -2.15 6.26 -3.00
C GLU A 219 -1.36 7.15 -2.05
N LEU A 220 -0.45 6.58 -1.28
CA LEU A 220 0.54 7.25 -0.44
C LEU A 220 1.85 6.46 -0.47
N GLY A 221 2.91 7.06 -1.02
CA GLY A 221 4.25 6.47 -1.00
C GLY A 221 4.43 5.17 -1.81
N GLY A 222 3.42 4.79 -2.59
CA GLY A 222 3.36 3.54 -3.35
C GLY A 222 2.39 2.51 -2.79
N GLU A 223 1.93 2.66 -1.56
CA GLU A 223 0.82 1.91 -0.97
C GLU A 223 -0.48 2.49 -1.50
N LEU A 224 -1.34 1.64 -2.06
CA LEU A 224 -2.57 2.11 -2.67
C LEU A 224 -3.76 1.21 -2.36
N ARG A 225 -4.97 1.82 -2.36
CA ARG A 225 -6.24 1.11 -2.25
C ARG A 225 -7.28 1.73 -3.16
N GLY A 226 -7.93 0.87 -3.98
CA GLY A 226 -8.98 1.27 -4.91
C GLY A 226 -10.32 0.65 -4.55
N SER A 227 -11.40 1.45 -4.70
CA SER A 227 -12.77 0.97 -4.60
C SER A 227 -13.17 0.06 -5.76
N GLU A 228 -14.31 -0.58 -5.64
CA GLU A 228 -15.01 -1.11 -6.80
C GLU A 228 -15.50 0.06 -7.67
N TYR A 229 -15.28 -0.05 -8.97
CA TYR A 229 -15.70 0.97 -9.92
C TYR A 229 -16.75 0.38 -10.88
N LYS A 230 -18.04 0.64 -10.61
CA LYS A 230 -19.14 0.22 -11.47
C LYS A 230 -19.62 1.38 -12.34
N ILE A 231 -19.63 1.18 -13.65
CA ILE A 231 -20.34 2.05 -14.57
C ILE A 231 -21.78 1.54 -14.63
N LYS A 232 -22.71 2.26 -13.99
CA LYS A 232 -24.11 1.84 -13.82
C LYS A 232 -24.81 1.51 -15.14
N GLU A 233 -24.48 2.22 -16.22
CA GLU A 233 -25.12 2.12 -17.52
C GLU A 233 -24.54 0.99 -18.40
N ALA A 234 -23.35 0.48 -18.05
CA ALA A 234 -22.64 -0.48 -18.88
C ALA A 234 -22.74 -1.94 -18.39
N HIS A 235 -23.37 -2.18 -17.24
CA HIS A 235 -23.52 -3.51 -16.60
C HIS A 235 -22.20 -4.28 -16.42
N PHE A 236 -21.04 -3.59 -16.38
CA PHE A 236 -19.75 -4.20 -16.10
C PHE A 236 -18.99 -3.44 -15.03
N THR A 237 -18.17 -4.17 -14.29
CA THR A 237 -17.24 -3.61 -13.30
C THR A 237 -15.99 -3.15 -14.01
N GLN A 238 -15.60 -1.89 -13.81
CA GLN A 238 -14.31 -1.40 -14.25
C GLN A 238 -13.31 -1.55 -13.09
N HIS A 239 -12.13 -2.02 -13.42
CA HIS A 239 -11.02 -2.17 -12.48
C HIS A 239 -10.03 -1.01 -12.60
N TRP A 240 -9.35 -0.69 -11.50
CA TRP A 240 -8.20 0.19 -11.52
C TRP A 240 -7.01 -0.56 -12.11
N SER A 241 -6.38 0.01 -13.14
CA SER A 241 -5.16 -0.54 -13.74
C SER A 241 -3.95 0.04 -13.04
N ILE A 242 -3.21 -0.80 -12.32
CA ILE A 242 -2.05 -0.42 -11.53
C ILE A 242 -0.79 -1.00 -12.19
N GLY A 243 0.22 -0.17 -12.41
CA GLY A 243 1.55 -0.62 -12.80
C GLY A 243 2.36 -1.02 -11.58
N ILE A 244 2.95 -2.21 -11.58
CA ILE A 244 3.92 -2.59 -10.56
C ILE A 244 5.23 -1.90 -10.90
N GLU A 245 5.78 -1.18 -9.91
CA GLU A 245 7.07 -0.51 -10.08
C GLU A 245 8.17 -1.52 -10.36
N MET A 246 8.93 -1.27 -11.41
CA MET A 246 10.09 -2.08 -11.76
C MET A 246 11.34 -1.41 -11.22
N PRO A 247 12.28 -2.19 -10.63
CA PRO A 247 13.58 -1.66 -10.26
C PRO A 247 14.26 -0.92 -11.42
N PRO A 248 15.01 0.16 -11.17
CA PRO A 248 15.62 0.99 -12.21
C PRO A 248 16.51 0.23 -13.21
N ASP A 249 17.10 -0.86 -12.75
CA ASP A 249 18.02 -1.70 -13.53
C ASP A 249 17.30 -2.67 -14.47
N ILE A 250 15.99 -2.83 -14.34
CA ILE A 250 15.19 -3.75 -15.16
C ILE A 250 14.58 -2.97 -16.34
N LYS A 251 15.00 -3.33 -17.55
CA LYS A 251 14.41 -2.82 -18.79
C LYS A 251 13.17 -3.61 -19.14
N GLY A 252 12.09 -2.93 -19.40
CA GLY A 252 10.81 -3.54 -19.81
C GLY A 252 9.61 -2.72 -19.35
N ASP A 253 8.43 -3.11 -19.83
CA ASP A 253 7.18 -2.50 -19.40
C ASP A 253 6.82 -2.99 -17.99
N ALA A 254 6.33 -2.08 -17.16
CA ALA A 254 5.78 -2.41 -15.85
C ALA A 254 4.65 -3.44 -15.99
N LYS A 255 4.69 -4.50 -15.17
CA LYS A 255 3.60 -5.47 -15.11
C LYS A 255 2.34 -4.75 -14.62
N LYS A 256 1.24 -4.91 -15.36
CA LYS A 256 -0.05 -4.29 -15.00
C LYS A 256 -0.93 -5.32 -14.30
N ILE A 257 -1.52 -4.88 -13.21
CA ILE A 257 -2.56 -5.62 -12.48
C ILE A 257 -3.85 -4.81 -12.46
N MET A 258 -4.95 -5.52 -12.31
CA MET A 258 -6.28 -4.94 -12.25
C MET A 258 -6.84 -5.16 -10.85
N ILE A 259 -7.15 -4.09 -10.13
CA ILE A 259 -7.70 -4.16 -8.78
C ILE A 259 -9.12 -3.61 -8.72
N SER A 260 -9.90 -4.16 -7.81
CA SER A 260 -11.25 -3.72 -7.45
C SER A 260 -11.46 -4.05 -5.98
N ASN A 261 -11.83 -3.07 -5.18
CA ASN A 261 -12.00 -3.20 -3.72
C ASN A 261 -10.80 -3.89 -3.06
N SER A 262 -9.61 -3.51 -3.47
CA SER A 262 -8.35 -4.12 -3.07
C SER A 262 -7.26 -3.07 -2.93
N ALA A 263 -6.23 -3.42 -2.17
CA ALA A 263 -5.03 -2.64 -1.94
C ALA A 263 -3.80 -3.35 -2.52
N VAL A 264 -2.78 -2.58 -2.83
CA VAL A 264 -1.47 -3.05 -3.29
C VAL A 264 -0.39 -2.31 -2.54
N ALA A 265 0.62 -3.02 -2.11
CA ALA A 265 1.85 -2.45 -1.56
C ALA A 265 3.07 -3.17 -2.14
N THR A 266 4.17 -2.44 -2.26
CA THR A 266 5.43 -2.99 -2.75
C THR A 266 6.56 -2.57 -1.83
N SER A 267 7.21 -3.54 -1.20
CA SER A 267 8.49 -3.34 -0.51
C SER A 267 9.65 -3.66 -1.45
N GLY A 268 10.70 -2.85 -1.41
CA GLY A 268 11.85 -3.06 -2.30
C GLY A 268 13.14 -2.44 -1.75
N HIS A 269 14.25 -3.16 -1.93
CA HIS A 269 15.56 -2.70 -1.48
C HIS A 269 16.02 -1.41 -2.16
N TYR A 270 15.58 -1.14 -3.39
CA TYR A 270 16.01 0.02 -4.18
C TYR A 270 15.49 1.36 -3.65
N ARG A 271 14.49 1.38 -2.77
CA ARG A 271 13.90 2.62 -2.23
C ARG A 271 14.81 3.32 -1.24
N GLN A 272 15.44 2.56 -0.35
CA GLN A 272 16.33 3.11 0.67
C GLN A 272 17.52 2.17 0.87
N ARG A 273 18.69 2.61 0.43
CA ARG A 273 19.97 1.88 0.56
C ARG A 273 21.01 2.76 1.22
N ARG A 274 21.91 2.12 1.93
CA ARG A 274 23.14 2.72 2.40
C ARG A 274 24.33 1.91 1.89
N LYS A 275 25.45 2.62 1.69
CA LYS A 275 26.69 2.00 1.22
C LYS A 275 27.87 2.55 2.02
N GLN A 276 28.75 1.65 2.45
CA GLN A 276 30.02 1.98 3.13
C GLN A 276 31.12 1.06 2.61
N GLY A 277 32.05 1.61 1.85
CA GLY A 277 33.03 0.83 1.12
C GLY A 277 32.36 -0.09 0.09
N GLU A 278 32.61 -1.39 0.18
CA GLU A 278 31.99 -2.42 -0.69
C GLU A 278 30.69 -2.98 -0.10
N LYS A 279 30.37 -2.69 1.17
CA LYS A 279 29.14 -3.17 1.80
C LYS A 279 27.97 -2.27 1.42
N GLU A 280 26.89 -2.90 0.98
CA GLU A 280 25.61 -2.27 0.70
C GLU A 280 24.51 -2.99 1.46
N TRP A 281 23.56 -2.23 2.04
CA TRP A 281 22.42 -2.79 2.75
C TRP A 281 21.19 -1.89 2.61
N SER A 282 20.02 -2.47 2.80
CA SER A 282 18.76 -1.74 2.77
C SER A 282 18.18 -1.53 4.17
N HIS A 283 17.12 -0.74 4.22
CA HIS A 283 16.36 -0.46 5.44
C HIS A 283 15.55 -1.65 5.96
N ILE A 284 15.37 -2.72 5.16
CA ILE A 284 14.58 -3.88 5.56
C ILE A 284 15.46 -4.78 6.42
N ILE A 285 15.03 -4.98 7.66
CA ILE A 285 15.72 -5.80 8.65
C ILE A 285 15.03 -7.17 8.74
N ASN A 286 15.83 -8.22 8.83
CA ASN A 286 15.33 -9.54 9.23
C ASN A 286 15.30 -9.61 10.78
N PRO A 287 14.12 -9.64 11.42
CA PRO A 287 14.03 -9.63 12.88
C PRO A 287 14.64 -10.86 13.54
N LEU A 288 14.69 -11.99 12.82
CA LEU A 288 15.23 -13.25 13.37
C LEU A 288 16.75 -13.28 13.44
N THR A 289 17.42 -12.51 12.60
CA THR A 289 18.90 -12.42 12.59
C THR A 289 19.40 -11.09 13.18
N ALA A 290 18.54 -10.07 13.27
CA ALA A 290 18.90 -8.69 13.59
C ALA A 290 19.89 -8.07 12.59
N GLU A 291 19.80 -8.47 11.34
CA GLU A 291 20.65 -8.00 10.23
C GLU A 291 19.75 -7.51 9.08
N PRO A 292 20.29 -6.68 8.18
CA PRO A 292 19.59 -6.36 6.94
C PRO A 292 19.24 -7.62 6.15
N ALA A 293 18.06 -7.63 5.55
CA ALA A 293 17.59 -8.75 4.75
C ALA A 293 18.46 -8.99 3.49
N ASP A 294 18.41 -10.22 2.97
CA ASP A 294 19.16 -10.61 1.77
C ASP A 294 18.75 -9.76 0.55
N MET A 295 19.72 -9.17 -0.11
CA MET A 295 19.53 -8.31 -1.28
C MET A 295 19.10 -9.06 -2.55
N GLN A 296 19.08 -10.41 -2.55
CA GLN A 296 18.62 -11.21 -3.69
C GLN A 296 17.13 -10.97 -4.01
N THR A 297 16.30 -10.80 -2.98
CA THR A 297 14.91 -10.40 -3.16
C THR A 297 14.88 -8.89 -3.42
N VAL A 298 14.70 -8.47 -4.67
CA VAL A 298 14.76 -7.06 -5.06
C VAL A 298 13.50 -6.32 -4.66
N SER A 299 12.33 -6.94 -4.88
CA SER A 299 11.04 -6.40 -4.42
C SER A 299 10.01 -7.50 -4.23
N VAL A 300 9.03 -7.19 -3.38
CA VAL A 300 7.82 -8.00 -3.19
C VAL A 300 6.61 -7.10 -3.27
N THR A 301 5.67 -7.43 -4.15
CA THR A 301 4.36 -6.78 -4.25
C THR A 301 3.29 -7.71 -3.69
N VAL A 302 2.44 -7.18 -2.81
CA VAL A 302 1.32 -7.93 -2.23
C VAL A 302 0.01 -7.23 -2.57
N VAL A 303 -1.01 -8.02 -2.96
CA VAL A 303 -2.38 -7.56 -3.10
C VAL A 303 -3.20 -8.10 -1.94
N HIS A 304 -3.90 -7.22 -1.24
CA HIS A 304 -4.74 -7.55 -0.08
C HIS A 304 -5.98 -6.65 -0.04
N ARG A 305 -6.94 -6.94 0.82
CA ARG A 305 -8.13 -6.09 1.01
C ARG A 305 -7.80 -4.77 1.69
N LEU A 306 -6.89 -4.77 2.67
CA LEU A 306 -6.43 -3.61 3.43
C LEU A 306 -5.01 -3.24 2.97
N ALA A 307 -4.74 -1.94 2.87
CA ALA A 307 -3.42 -1.43 2.48
C ALA A 307 -2.39 -1.66 3.59
N SER A 308 -2.77 -1.51 4.86
CA SER A 308 -1.93 -1.85 6.02
C SER A 308 -1.43 -3.30 5.99
N MET A 309 -2.33 -4.23 5.66
CA MET A 309 -1.98 -5.65 5.57
C MET A 309 -1.13 -5.95 4.33
N ALA A 310 -1.40 -5.30 3.19
CA ALA A 310 -0.55 -5.43 2.00
C ALA A 310 0.88 -4.96 2.28
N ASP A 311 1.04 -3.82 2.94
CA ASP A 311 2.30 -3.18 3.32
C ASP A 311 3.10 -4.07 4.30
N GLY A 312 2.47 -4.45 5.42
CA GLY A 312 3.09 -5.32 6.41
C GLY A 312 3.48 -6.70 5.85
N TRP A 313 2.64 -7.29 4.99
CA TRP A 313 3.00 -8.55 4.32
C TRP A 313 4.13 -8.39 3.31
N ALA A 314 4.15 -7.31 2.52
CA ALA A 314 5.22 -7.05 1.59
C ALA A 314 6.57 -6.94 2.33
N THR A 315 6.59 -6.23 3.46
CA THR A 315 7.79 -6.12 4.33
C THR A 315 8.17 -7.46 4.96
N ALA A 316 7.22 -8.23 5.50
CA ALA A 316 7.49 -9.55 6.06
C ALA A 316 8.13 -10.51 5.04
N LEU A 317 7.57 -10.53 3.81
CA LEU A 317 8.06 -11.37 2.73
C LEU A 317 9.42 -10.92 2.19
N MET A 318 9.73 -9.63 2.25
CA MET A 318 11.06 -9.09 1.94
C MET A 318 12.10 -9.40 2.99
N ALA A 319 11.71 -9.41 4.28
CA ALA A 319 12.61 -9.70 5.40
C ALA A 319 13.00 -11.19 5.46
N ALA A 320 12.16 -12.07 4.93
CA ALA A 320 12.39 -13.51 4.91
C ALA A 320 13.28 -13.94 3.73
N PRO A 321 14.15 -14.95 3.90
CA PRO A 321 14.80 -15.62 2.77
C PRO A 321 13.75 -16.11 1.76
N PHE A 322 14.04 -16.03 0.46
CA PHE A 322 13.07 -16.26 -0.61
C PHE A 322 12.24 -17.54 -0.46
N VAL A 323 12.88 -18.68 -0.13
CA VAL A 323 12.19 -19.97 0.04
C VAL A 323 11.20 -19.93 1.22
N GLU A 324 11.57 -19.31 2.32
CA GLU A 324 10.67 -19.13 3.47
C GLU A 324 9.56 -18.11 3.17
N SER A 325 9.89 -17.05 2.45
CA SER A 325 8.93 -16.07 1.95
C SER A 325 7.81 -16.72 1.12
N GLN A 326 8.15 -17.63 0.21
CA GLN A 326 7.16 -18.39 -0.57
C GLN A 326 6.27 -19.27 0.33
N LYS A 327 6.84 -20.01 1.27
CA LYS A 327 6.09 -20.87 2.21
C LYS A 327 5.11 -20.04 3.06
N ILE A 328 5.55 -18.86 3.55
CA ILE A 328 4.72 -17.95 4.30
C ILE A 328 3.55 -17.45 3.43
N ALA A 329 3.82 -17.05 2.19
CA ALA A 329 2.80 -16.58 1.28
C ALA A 329 1.76 -17.65 0.94
N GLU A 330 2.19 -18.89 0.68
CA GLU A 330 1.31 -20.04 0.42
C GLU A 330 0.46 -20.38 1.65
N LYS A 331 1.08 -20.52 2.83
CA LYS A 331 0.39 -20.81 4.10
C LYS A 331 -0.72 -19.81 4.38
N ASN A 332 -0.45 -18.52 4.14
CA ASN A 332 -1.39 -17.42 4.40
C ASN A 332 -2.25 -17.07 3.17
N GLN A 333 -2.14 -17.84 2.10
CA GLN A 333 -2.92 -17.65 0.86
C GLN A 333 -2.81 -16.22 0.31
N LEU A 334 -1.63 -15.62 0.34
CA LEU A 334 -1.39 -14.26 -0.12
C LEU A 334 -1.33 -14.20 -1.66
N ALA A 335 -1.78 -13.09 -2.22
CA ALA A 335 -1.51 -12.72 -3.61
C ALA A 335 -0.21 -11.93 -3.65
N ALA A 336 0.91 -12.61 -3.93
CA ALA A 336 2.24 -12.04 -3.86
C ALA A 336 3.03 -12.24 -5.16
N TYR A 337 3.89 -11.27 -5.47
CA TYR A 337 4.77 -11.25 -6.63
C TYR A 337 6.15 -10.80 -6.21
N TRP A 338 7.19 -11.56 -6.61
CA TRP A 338 8.59 -11.31 -6.28
C TRP A 338 9.41 -11.00 -7.52
N ILE A 339 10.36 -10.10 -7.38
CA ILE A 339 11.47 -9.88 -8.30
C ILE A 339 12.74 -10.31 -7.60
N ILE A 340 13.41 -11.32 -8.13
CA ILE A 340 14.61 -11.94 -7.56
C ILE A 340 15.79 -11.70 -8.50
N GLN A 341 16.90 -11.23 -7.96
CA GLN A 341 18.16 -11.11 -8.69
C GLN A 341 19.03 -12.36 -8.43
N ARG A 342 19.34 -13.14 -9.47
CA ARG A 342 20.19 -14.35 -9.37
C ARG A 342 21.66 -14.03 -9.54
N LYS A 343 21.96 -13.24 -10.56
CA LYS A 343 23.31 -12.70 -10.85
C LYS A 343 23.13 -11.25 -11.30
N GLN A 344 24.23 -10.51 -11.35
CA GLN A 344 24.17 -9.14 -11.84
C GLN A 344 23.58 -9.10 -13.26
N GLY A 345 22.43 -8.44 -13.39
CA GLY A 345 21.69 -8.31 -14.65
C GLY A 345 20.64 -9.38 -14.95
N ASP A 346 20.60 -10.49 -14.19
CA ASP A 346 19.61 -11.56 -14.37
C ASP A 346 18.52 -11.49 -13.30
N PHE A 347 17.29 -11.28 -13.73
CA PHE A 347 16.12 -11.20 -12.86
C PHE A 347 15.12 -12.31 -13.16
N GLU A 348 14.61 -12.92 -12.11
CA GLU A 348 13.53 -13.89 -12.17
C GLU A 348 12.29 -13.36 -11.46
N PHE A 349 11.13 -13.76 -11.99
CA PHE A 349 9.83 -13.28 -11.52
C PHE A 349 9.02 -14.47 -11.00
N PHE A 350 8.59 -14.38 -9.75
CA PHE A 350 7.78 -15.39 -9.09
C PHE A 350 6.45 -14.80 -8.62
N TYR A 351 5.44 -15.63 -8.55
CA TYR A 351 4.12 -15.21 -8.07
C TYR A 351 3.36 -16.40 -7.50
N THR A 352 2.44 -16.11 -6.59
CA THR A 352 1.48 -17.11 -6.10
C THR A 352 0.32 -17.25 -7.10
N ASP A 353 -0.38 -18.40 -7.08
CA ASP A 353 -1.58 -18.60 -7.92
C ASP A 353 -2.64 -17.53 -7.68
N ARG A 354 -2.78 -17.05 -6.44
CA ARG A 354 -3.71 -15.97 -6.13
C ARG A 354 -3.36 -14.64 -6.79
N PHE A 355 -2.10 -14.36 -7.01
CA PHE A 355 -1.69 -13.14 -7.70
C PHE A 355 -2.15 -13.11 -9.16
N LEU A 356 -2.26 -14.29 -9.80
CA LEU A 356 -2.75 -14.39 -11.19
C LEU A 356 -4.18 -13.88 -11.37
N LEU A 357 -4.98 -13.87 -10.30
CA LEU A 357 -6.34 -13.33 -10.35
C LEU A 357 -6.38 -11.82 -10.65
N PHE A 358 -5.27 -11.12 -10.46
CA PHE A 358 -5.12 -9.68 -10.70
C PHE A 358 -4.38 -9.35 -12.00
N VAL A 359 -3.72 -10.33 -12.63
CA VAL A 359 -2.98 -10.15 -13.89
C VAL A 359 -3.95 -10.20 -15.07
N LYS A 360 -3.82 -9.25 -16.00
CA LYS A 360 -4.64 -9.20 -17.22
C LYS A 360 -3.94 -9.88 -18.38
#